data_80199801654de6fd1c13e4ef73f625af
#
_entry.id   80199801654de6fd1c13e4ef73f625af
#
_cell.length_a   1.000
_cell.length_b   1.000
_cell.length_c   1.000
_cell.angle_alpha   90.00
_cell.angle_beta   90.00
_cell.angle_gamma   90.00
#
_symmetry.space_group_name_H-M   'P 1'
#
loop_
_entity.id
_entity.type
_entity.pdbx_description
1 polymer ?
#
loop_
_entity_poly.entity_id
_entity_poly.type
_entity_poly.pdbx_seq_one_letter_code
_entity_poly.pdbx_strand_id
1 'polypeptide(L)'
;MIETIFRWQQPVIKQTLIISSIVLSSFLSSGLSAQNTDKISKQYPEVADLFNAFDVTQAKALEEIAAINAYPATQQVRNELQMNMNMRASMSMREMMASGMMTQESAMEMGMNNGPHHDLEVAARMRLLEVMRGKHSNESAEAAFENSSAISRYTAEVFKRGRNFEEALFTIYIDDEVDDKLAAVSGAIESYLSDDQHSVATVPKESDYLLSHDQANGLKTAFPLLRGFMWTHQWLQLAALEAVILQGLDPQFNGGVDVALERFWNKIGSSGGMTMFPAPGELPMAPAIAPDLYSQSPEAAIILDNLNLLETVIADILAFPNAENRDKLMDQAITYFTGKDTNNAQSMDYLLFALRGGIYNQGGPAVGELMQS
;
A
#
# COMPACT_ATOMS: atom_id res chain seq x y z
N MET A 1 58.46 -37.68 -37.69
CA MET A 1 57.98 -36.34 -37.41
C MET A 1 56.52 -36.50 -37.01
N ILE A 2 56.27 -36.46 -35.74
CA ILE A 2 55.02 -36.84 -35.10
C ILE A 2 54.30 -35.56 -34.72
N GLU A 3 53.17 -35.27 -35.31
CA GLU A 3 52.26 -34.22 -34.85
C GLU A 3 51.16 -34.84 -33.98
N THR A 4 51.16 -34.43 -32.74
CA THR A 4 50.23 -34.85 -31.70
C THR A 4 49.03 -33.94 -31.70
N ILE A 5 47.83 -34.52 -31.97
CA ILE A 5 46.53 -33.83 -31.91
C ILE A 5 46.08 -33.82 -30.46
N PHE A 6 46.01 -32.63 -29.83
CA PHE A 6 45.31 -32.41 -28.53
C PHE A 6 43.84 -32.08 -28.78
N ARG A 7 42.96 -33.04 -28.47
CA ARG A 7 41.51 -32.81 -28.37
C ARG A 7 41.18 -32.27 -26.99
N TRP A 8 40.69 -31.05 -26.91
CA TRP A 8 40.10 -30.53 -25.70
C TRP A 8 38.69 -31.06 -25.52
N GLN A 9 38.47 -31.84 -24.47
CA GLN A 9 37.15 -32.15 -23.95
C GLN A 9 36.73 -31.01 -23.04
N GLN A 10 35.64 -30.34 -23.38
CA GLN A 10 34.97 -29.38 -22.52
C GLN A 10 34.08 -30.14 -21.52
N PRO A 11 34.06 -29.77 -20.24
CA PRO A 11 33.23 -30.50 -19.26
C PRO A 11 31.79 -30.01 -19.27
N VAL A 12 30.89 -30.99 -19.41
CA VAL A 12 29.42 -30.86 -19.39
C VAL A 12 28.84 -30.59 -17.97
N ILE A 13 29.60 -29.99 -17.07
CA ILE A 13 29.22 -29.90 -15.63
C ILE A 13 28.55 -28.58 -15.26
N LYS A 14 28.48 -27.55 -16.16
CA LYS A 14 27.94 -26.24 -15.80
C LYS A 14 26.42 -26.05 -16.00
N GLN A 15 25.73 -26.95 -16.68
CA GLN A 15 24.29 -26.78 -16.91
C GLN A 15 23.38 -27.40 -15.83
N THR A 16 23.87 -28.38 -15.07
CA THR A 16 23.05 -29.08 -14.09
C THR A 16 22.94 -28.34 -12.73
N LEU A 17 23.87 -27.44 -12.43
CA LEU A 17 23.88 -26.66 -11.18
C LEU A 17 22.98 -25.42 -11.20
N ILE A 18 22.69 -24.86 -12.39
CA ILE A 18 21.82 -23.68 -12.53
C ILE A 18 20.33 -24.06 -12.40
N ILE A 19 19.96 -25.25 -12.88
CA ILE A 19 18.57 -25.72 -12.78
C ILE A 19 18.22 -26.12 -11.34
N SER A 20 19.18 -26.61 -10.56
CA SER A 20 18.95 -26.96 -9.16
C SER A 20 18.82 -25.75 -8.22
N SER A 21 19.43 -24.62 -8.54
CA SER A 21 19.32 -23.40 -7.72
C SER A 21 18.02 -22.65 -7.95
N ILE A 22 17.46 -22.68 -9.16
CA ILE A 22 16.18 -22.02 -9.47
C ILE A 22 14.99 -22.79 -8.87
N VAL A 23 15.06 -24.14 -8.87
CA VAL A 23 14.01 -24.95 -8.24
C VAL A 23 14.09 -24.89 -6.71
N LEU A 24 15.28 -24.74 -6.13
CA LEU A 24 15.43 -24.63 -4.67
C LEU A 24 14.98 -23.28 -4.14
N SER A 25 15.15 -22.18 -4.89
CA SER A 25 14.68 -20.86 -4.48
C SER A 25 13.16 -20.71 -4.51
N SER A 26 12.48 -21.36 -5.47
CA SER A 26 11.02 -21.35 -5.51
C SER A 26 10.37 -22.24 -4.43
N PHE A 27 11.03 -23.29 -3.98
CA PHE A 27 10.57 -24.10 -2.85
C PHE A 27 10.86 -23.45 -1.50
N LEU A 28 11.91 -22.63 -1.39
CA LEU A 28 12.23 -21.89 -0.16
C LEU A 28 11.28 -20.71 0.04
N SER A 29 10.89 -19.99 -1.00
CA SER A 29 9.97 -18.85 -0.89
C SER A 29 8.54 -19.29 -0.53
N SER A 30 8.02 -20.37 -1.14
CA SER A 30 6.70 -20.90 -0.79
C SER A 30 6.68 -21.56 0.61
N GLY A 31 7.77 -22.17 1.04
CA GLY A 31 7.90 -22.74 2.38
C GLY A 31 7.99 -21.67 3.49
N LEU A 32 8.68 -20.57 3.24
CA LEU A 32 8.78 -19.44 4.17
C LEU A 32 7.42 -18.72 4.34
N SER A 33 6.70 -18.45 3.27
CA SER A 33 5.39 -17.79 3.34
C SER A 33 4.38 -18.63 4.14
N ALA A 34 4.26 -19.94 3.87
CA ALA A 34 3.38 -20.82 4.62
C ALA A 34 3.77 -20.93 6.12
N GLN A 35 5.06 -20.87 6.45
CA GLN A 35 5.55 -20.92 7.82
C GLN A 35 5.33 -19.60 8.56
N ASN A 36 5.40 -18.47 7.88
CA ASN A 36 5.13 -17.16 8.42
C ASN A 36 3.66 -16.98 8.79
N THR A 37 2.75 -17.29 7.88
CA THR A 37 1.30 -17.23 8.13
C THR A 37 0.90 -18.10 9.33
N ASP A 38 1.54 -19.26 9.55
CA ASP A 38 1.27 -20.15 10.68
C ASP A 38 1.68 -19.53 12.04
N LYS A 39 2.78 -18.77 12.10
CA LYS A 39 3.21 -18.09 13.34
C LYS A 39 2.29 -16.91 13.70
N ILE A 40 1.98 -16.05 12.74
CA ILE A 40 1.07 -14.92 12.94
C ILE A 40 -0.30 -15.43 13.39
N SER A 41 -0.83 -16.46 12.72
CA SER A 41 -2.13 -17.06 13.05
C SER A 41 -2.18 -17.66 14.45
N LYS A 42 -1.07 -18.15 14.99
CA LYS A 42 -0.99 -18.67 16.35
C LYS A 42 -0.92 -17.59 17.42
N GLN A 43 -0.16 -16.55 17.19
CA GLN A 43 0.13 -15.52 18.19
C GLN A 43 -0.86 -14.35 18.10
N TYR A 44 -1.25 -13.97 16.90
CA TYR A 44 -2.19 -12.88 16.63
C TYR A 44 -3.25 -13.31 15.58
N PRO A 45 -4.17 -14.22 15.93
CA PRO A 45 -5.13 -14.78 14.96
C PRO A 45 -6.01 -13.71 14.32
N GLU A 46 -6.41 -12.69 15.09
CA GLU A 46 -7.24 -11.62 14.55
C GLU A 46 -6.46 -10.76 13.52
N VAL A 47 -5.16 -10.53 13.74
CA VAL A 47 -4.30 -9.81 12.80
C VAL A 47 -4.11 -10.62 11.51
N ALA A 48 -3.86 -11.92 11.61
CA ALA A 48 -3.69 -12.79 10.45
C ALA A 48 -4.96 -12.82 9.57
N ASP A 49 -6.13 -12.98 10.20
CA ASP A 49 -7.42 -12.98 9.51
C ASP A 49 -7.70 -11.63 8.85
N LEU A 50 -7.36 -10.52 9.53
CA LEU A 50 -7.53 -9.18 8.99
C LEU A 50 -6.57 -8.90 7.85
N PHE A 51 -5.32 -9.31 7.93
CA PHE A 51 -4.36 -9.10 6.86
C PHE A 51 -4.80 -9.78 5.57
N ASN A 52 -5.24 -11.04 5.63
CA ASN A 52 -5.81 -11.69 4.46
C ASN A 52 -7.07 -10.97 3.95
N ALA A 53 -7.97 -10.56 4.85
CA ALA A 53 -9.17 -9.82 4.47
C ALA A 53 -8.84 -8.44 3.88
N PHE A 54 -7.74 -7.80 4.32
CA PHE A 54 -7.27 -6.54 3.75
C PHE A 54 -6.89 -6.67 2.29
N ASP A 55 -6.02 -7.62 1.98
CA ASP A 55 -5.56 -7.80 0.61
C ASP A 55 -6.71 -8.16 -0.33
N VAL A 56 -7.62 -9.03 0.13
CA VAL A 56 -8.84 -9.35 -0.61
C VAL A 56 -9.71 -8.11 -0.81
N THR A 57 -9.92 -7.31 0.25
CA THR A 57 -10.74 -6.10 0.14
C THR A 57 -10.03 -4.98 -0.60
N GLN A 58 -8.69 -4.93 -0.59
CA GLN A 58 -7.89 -4.00 -1.38
C GLN A 58 -8.07 -4.29 -2.88
N ALA A 59 -7.88 -5.54 -3.31
CA ALA A 59 -8.14 -5.94 -4.69
C ALA A 59 -9.59 -5.61 -5.10
N LYS A 60 -10.56 -5.93 -4.24
CA LYS A 60 -11.98 -5.62 -4.49
C LYS A 60 -12.28 -4.12 -4.49
N ALA A 61 -11.62 -3.30 -3.68
CA ALA A 61 -11.79 -1.85 -3.70
C ALA A 61 -11.32 -1.26 -5.03
N LEU A 62 -10.20 -1.73 -5.58
CA LEU A 62 -9.73 -1.35 -6.91
C LEU A 62 -10.74 -1.77 -8.01
N GLU A 63 -11.34 -2.95 -7.89
CA GLU A 63 -12.40 -3.40 -8.80
C GLU A 63 -13.66 -2.54 -8.71
N GLU A 64 -14.11 -2.19 -7.50
CA GLU A 64 -15.27 -1.29 -7.30
C GLU A 64 -15.01 0.10 -7.90
N ILE A 65 -13.84 0.67 -7.69
CA ILE A 65 -13.44 1.95 -8.29
C ILE A 65 -13.51 1.85 -9.83
N ALA A 66 -12.89 0.81 -10.40
CA ALA A 66 -12.87 0.60 -11.84
C ALA A 66 -14.28 0.38 -12.41
N ALA A 67 -15.10 -0.42 -11.72
CA ALA A 67 -16.48 -0.73 -12.14
C ALA A 67 -17.38 0.50 -12.09
N ILE A 68 -17.35 1.28 -11.00
CA ILE A 68 -18.13 2.52 -10.87
C ILE A 68 -17.70 3.52 -11.94
N ASN A 69 -16.40 3.66 -12.16
CA ASN A 69 -15.84 4.58 -13.15
C ASN A 69 -16.08 4.12 -14.61
N ALA A 70 -16.38 2.85 -14.85
CA ALA A 70 -16.76 2.32 -16.15
C ALA A 70 -18.29 2.26 -16.37
N TYR A 71 -19.10 2.45 -15.32
CA TYR A 71 -20.53 2.27 -15.37
C TYR A 71 -21.17 3.32 -16.30
N PRO A 72 -21.99 2.91 -17.31
CA PRO A 72 -22.55 3.86 -18.29
C PRO A 72 -23.37 4.99 -17.66
N ALA A 73 -24.09 4.73 -16.57
CA ALA A 73 -24.90 5.75 -15.90
C ALA A 73 -24.07 6.86 -15.24
N THR A 74 -22.77 6.65 -14.98
CA THR A 74 -21.88 7.67 -14.43
C THR A 74 -21.21 8.55 -15.49
N GLN A 75 -21.47 8.34 -16.78
CA GLN A 75 -20.77 9.03 -17.87
C GLN A 75 -20.89 10.56 -17.81
N GLN A 76 -22.06 11.08 -17.50
CA GLN A 76 -22.24 12.53 -17.36
C GLN A 76 -21.42 13.07 -16.21
N VAL A 77 -21.49 12.42 -15.04
CA VAL A 77 -20.74 12.80 -13.84
C VAL A 77 -19.23 12.76 -14.12
N ARG A 78 -18.74 11.73 -14.81
CA ARG A 78 -17.32 11.63 -15.20
C ARG A 78 -16.88 12.77 -16.12
N ASN A 79 -17.70 13.16 -17.09
CA ASN A 79 -17.38 14.26 -17.99
C ASN A 79 -17.30 15.60 -17.22
N GLU A 80 -18.23 15.84 -16.32
CA GLU A 80 -18.23 17.03 -15.46
C GLU A 80 -17.02 17.05 -14.53
N LEU A 81 -16.70 15.89 -13.94
CA LEU A 81 -15.54 15.73 -13.06
C LEU A 81 -14.23 16.00 -13.82
N GLN A 82 -14.07 15.42 -15.01
CA GLN A 82 -12.88 15.65 -15.83
C GLN A 82 -12.73 17.12 -16.24
N MET A 83 -13.82 17.77 -16.60
CA MET A 83 -13.80 19.19 -16.91
C MET A 83 -13.35 20.02 -15.70
N ASN A 84 -13.85 19.70 -14.50
CA ASN A 84 -13.48 20.37 -13.27
C ASN A 84 -12.01 20.12 -12.89
N MET A 85 -11.50 18.89 -13.06
CA MET A 85 -10.10 18.55 -12.82
C MET A 85 -9.18 19.30 -13.79
N ASN A 86 -9.52 19.35 -15.07
CA ASN A 86 -8.76 20.09 -16.08
C ASN A 86 -8.75 21.61 -15.79
N MET A 87 -9.84 22.18 -15.33
CA MET A 87 -9.89 23.59 -14.91
C MET A 87 -8.98 23.84 -13.72
N ARG A 88 -8.97 22.95 -12.71
CA ARG A 88 -8.10 23.08 -11.54
C ARG A 88 -6.63 22.92 -11.87
N ALA A 89 -6.29 22.07 -12.83
CA ALA A 89 -4.92 21.93 -13.32
C ALA A 89 -4.44 23.17 -14.08
N SER A 90 -5.36 23.94 -14.71
CA SER A 90 -5.04 25.13 -15.51
C SER A 90 -5.10 26.45 -14.73
N MET A 91 -5.74 26.45 -13.55
CA MET A 91 -5.96 27.67 -12.74
C MET A 91 -5.70 27.38 -11.27
N SER A 92 -5.00 28.31 -10.60
CA SER A 92 -4.87 28.24 -9.14
C SER A 92 -6.21 28.49 -8.45
N MET A 93 -6.36 27.98 -7.21
CA MET A 93 -7.54 28.24 -6.36
C MET A 93 -7.84 29.76 -6.23
N ARG A 94 -6.78 30.57 -6.14
CA ARG A 94 -6.89 32.03 -6.04
C ARG A 94 -7.45 32.65 -7.33
N GLU A 95 -7.06 32.15 -8.49
CA GLU A 95 -7.57 32.60 -9.78
C GLU A 95 -9.02 32.19 -9.99
N MET A 96 -9.41 30.98 -9.57
CA MET A 96 -10.79 30.52 -9.60
C MET A 96 -11.72 31.36 -8.70
N MET A 97 -11.24 31.75 -7.50
CA MET A 97 -11.98 32.66 -6.62
C MET A 97 -12.05 34.08 -7.21
N ALA A 98 -10.95 34.58 -7.77
CA ALA A 98 -10.91 35.93 -8.38
C ALA A 98 -11.77 36.04 -9.64
N SER A 99 -11.94 34.96 -10.40
CA SER A 99 -12.81 34.89 -11.58
C SER A 99 -14.30 34.69 -11.25
N GLY A 100 -14.64 34.49 -9.96
CA GLY A 100 -16.01 34.18 -9.54
C GLY A 100 -16.50 32.77 -9.88
N MET A 101 -15.62 31.90 -10.42
CA MET A 101 -15.92 30.51 -10.69
C MET A 101 -16.04 29.67 -9.42
N MET A 102 -15.48 30.15 -8.31
CA MET A 102 -15.55 29.52 -7.01
C MET A 102 -15.83 30.56 -5.94
N THR A 103 -16.90 30.38 -5.19
CA THR A 103 -17.18 31.15 -3.98
C THR A 103 -16.51 30.50 -2.77
N GLN A 104 -16.30 31.26 -1.70
CA GLN A 104 -15.77 30.71 -0.46
C GLN A 104 -16.71 29.63 0.12
N GLU A 105 -18.00 29.77 -0.10
CA GLU A 105 -19.03 28.82 0.31
C GLU A 105 -18.94 27.51 -0.50
N SER A 106 -18.80 27.59 -1.83
CA SER A 106 -18.60 26.43 -2.68
C SER A 106 -17.24 25.72 -2.44
N ALA A 107 -16.21 26.47 -2.03
CA ALA A 107 -14.92 25.87 -1.63
C ALA A 107 -15.03 25.11 -0.30
N MET A 108 -15.81 25.62 0.66
CA MET A 108 -16.15 24.92 1.91
C MET A 108 -17.02 23.69 1.65
N GLU A 109 -18.07 23.81 0.83
CA GLU A 109 -18.93 22.68 0.43
C GLU A 109 -18.14 21.58 -0.27
N MET A 110 -17.17 21.90 -1.13
CA MET A 110 -16.30 20.90 -1.76
C MET A 110 -15.39 20.18 -0.76
N GLY A 111 -15.04 20.79 0.36
CA GLY A 111 -14.30 20.17 1.46
C GLY A 111 -15.16 19.28 2.36
N MET A 112 -16.48 19.45 2.31
CA MET A 112 -17.46 18.74 3.16
C MET A 112 -18.38 17.81 2.37
N ASN A 113 -18.38 17.90 1.05
CA ASN A 113 -19.30 17.12 0.20
C ASN A 113 -18.81 15.69 -0.03
N ASN A 114 -19.79 14.80 0.03
CA ASN A 114 -19.68 13.47 -0.49
C ASN A 114 -19.22 13.52 -1.95
N GLY A 115 -18.35 12.58 -2.36
CA GLY A 115 -17.89 12.52 -3.74
C GLY A 115 -19.01 12.36 -4.77
N PRO A 116 -18.75 12.58 -6.04
CA PRO A 116 -19.74 12.55 -7.11
C PRO A 116 -20.41 11.19 -7.30
N HIS A 117 -19.81 10.12 -6.76
CA HIS A 117 -20.31 8.74 -6.79
C HIS A 117 -20.80 8.24 -5.43
N HIS A 118 -21.21 9.15 -4.54
CA HIS A 118 -21.48 8.87 -3.12
C HIS A 118 -22.30 7.60 -2.87
N ASP A 119 -23.45 7.46 -3.48
CA ASP A 119 -24.35 6.31 -3.24
C ASP A 119 -23.71 4.98 -3.68
N LEU A 120 -22.97 5.01 -4.78
CA LEU A 120 -22.23 3.85 -5.27
C LEU A 120 -21.05 3.51 -4.38
N GLU A 121 -20.33 4.52 -3.88
CA GLU A 121 -19.25 4.33 -2.91
C GLU A 121 -19.76 3.76 -1.59
N VAL A 122 -20.88 4.26 -1.07
CA VAL A 122 -21.51 3.73 0.15
C VAL A 122 -21.85 2.26 -0.04
N ALA A 123 -22.47 1.90 -1.15
CA ALA A 123 -22.80 0.50 -1.46
C ALA A 123 -21.54 -0.38 -1.59
N ALA A 124 -20.50 0.10 -2.28
CA ALA A 124 -19.23 -0.59 -2.41
C ALA A 124 -18.56 -0.78 -1.03
N ARG A 125 -18.46 0.28 -0.24
CA ARG A 125 -17.88 0.24 1.11
C ARG A 125 -18.62 -0.75 2.02
N MET A 126 -19.94 -0.84 1.95
CA MET A 126 -20.70 -1.81 2.74
C MET A 126 -20.35 -3.24 2.36
N ARG A 127 -20.22 -3.55 1.06
CA ARG A 127 -19.75 -4.88 0.60
C ARG A 127 -18.35 -5.21 1.11
N LEU A 128 -17.42 -4.26 1.02
CA LEU A 128 -16.05 -4.42 1.51
C LEU A 128 -16.03 -4.66 3.04
N LEU A 129 -16.83 -3.91 3.80
CA LEU A 129 -16.95 -4.10 5.25
C LEU A 129 -17.54 -5.46 5.63
N GLU A 130 -18.44 -6.02 4.83
CA GLU A 130 -18.96 -7.37 5.03
C GLU A 130 -17.86 -8.42 4.86
N VAL A 131 -17.00 -8.28 3.83
CA VAL A 131 -15.83 -9.15 3.64
C VAL A 131 -14.87 -9.03 4.84
N MET A 132 -14.55 -7.80 5.25
CA MET A 132 -13.67 -7.54 6.40
C MET A 132 -14.19 -8.16 7.69
N ARG A 133 -15.48 -8.00 7.99
CA ARG A 133 -16.10 -8.54 9.21
C ARG A 133 -16.28 -10.05 9.17
N GLY A 134 -16.48 -10.60 8.00
CA GLY A 134 -16.57 -12.05 7.77
C GLY A 134 -15.27 -12.78 8.06
N LYS A 135 -14.13 -12.07 8.08
CA LYS A 135 -12.77 -12.55 8.40
C LYS A 135 -12.34 -13.83 7.65
N HIS A 136 -13.28 -14.55 7.09
CA HIS A 136 -13.10 -15.82 6.38
C HIS A 136 -13.56 -15.63 4.93
N SER A 137 -12.79 -14.84 4.19
CA SER A 137 -12.89 -14.98 2.74
C SER A 137 -12.31 -16.35 2.40
N ASN A 138 -13.10 -17.20 1.70
CA ASN A 138 -12.58 -18.44 1.12
C ASN A 138 -11.57 -18.15 -0.01
N GLU A 139 -11.33 -16.90 -0.29
CA GLU A 139 -10.42 -16.37 -1.27
C GLU A 139 -9.12 -15.97 -0.57
N SER A 140 -8.00 -16.42 -1.07
CA SER A 140 -6.71 -15.93 -0.59
C SER A 140 -6.41 -14.57 -1.22
N ALA A 141 -5.59 -13.77 -0.53
CA ALA A 141 -5.07 -12.51 -1.04
C ALA A 141 -4.43 -12.67 -2.43
N GLU A 142 -3.61 -13.70 -2.60
CA GLU A 142 -2.98 -14.02 -3.88
C GLU A 142 -4.00 -14.22 -5.00
N ALA A 143 -5.04 -15.04 -4.74
CA ALA A 143 -6.09 -15.29 -5.72
C ALA A 143 -6.89 -14.02 -6.03
N ALA A 144 -7.13 -13.16 -5.05
CA ALA A 144 -7.85 -11.91 -5.26
C ALA A 144 -7.10 -10.96 -6.20
N PHE A 145 -5.77 -10.82 -6.03
CA PHE A 145 -4.96 -10.02 -6.93
C PHE A 145 -4.82 -10.65 -8.32
N GLU A 146 -4.57 -11.97 -8.41
CA GLU A 146 -4.42 -12.68 -9.68
C GLU A 146 -5.68 -12.66 -10.53
N ASN A 147 -6.85 -12.72 -9.90
CA ASN A 147 -8.14 -12.75 -10.57
C ASN A 147 -8.74 -11.36 -10.81
N SER A 148 -8.12 -10.31 -10.25
CA SER A 148 -8.63 -8.95 -10.42
C SER A 148 -8.57 -8.49 -11.87
N SER A 149 -9.71 -8.09 -12.39
CA SER A 149 -9.82 -7.49 -13.73
C SER A 149 -9.48 -6.00 -13.77
N ALA A 150 -9.27 -5.39 -12.61
CA ALA A 150 -9.02 -3.95 -12.49
C ALA A 150 -7.55 -3.58 -12.66
N ILE A 151 -6.65 -4.49 -12.33
CA ILE A 151 -5.20 -4.24 -12.35
C ILE A 151 -4.48 -5.10 -13.39
N SER A 152 -3.33 -4.61 -13.87
CA SER A 152 -2.48 -5.39 -14.75
C SER A 152 -1.88 -6.59 -14.00
N ARG A 153 -1.51 -7.62 -14.76
CA ARG A 153 -0.81 -8.77 -14.18
C ARG A 153 0.50 -8.36 -13.48
N TYR A 154 1.16 -7.37 -14.02
CA TYR A 154 2.38 -6.82 -13.45
C TYR A 154 2.10 -6.17 -12.08
N THR A 155 1.04 -5.37 -11.98
CA THR A 155 0.59 -4.78 -10.71
C THR A 155 0.28 -5.86 -9.66
N ALA A 156 -0.42 -6.92 -10.05
CA ALA A 156 -0.76 -8.02 -9.16
C ALA A 156 0.48 -8.70 -8.55
N GLU A 157 1.51 -8.96 -9.36
CA GLU A 157 2.75 -9.57 -8.88
C GLU A 157 3.52 -8.65 -7.92
N VAL A 158 3.55 -7.33 -8.17
CA VAL A 158 4.19 -6.38 -7.25
C VAL A 158 3.47 -6.35 -5.91
N PHE A 159 2.14 -6.30 -5.89
CA PHE A 159 1.37 -6.29 -4.64
C PHE A 159 1.50 -7.60 -3.86
N LYS A 160 1.42 -8.76 -4.52
CA LYS A 160 1.67 -10.06 -3.88
C LYS A 160 3.06 -10.11 -3.22
N ARG A 161 4.07 -9.62 -3.93
CA ARG A 161 5.43 -9.60 -3.39
C ARG A 161 5.57 -8.64 -2.21
N GLY A 162 4.95 -7.48 -2.29
CA GLY A 162 4.88 -6.52 -1.18
C GLY A 162 4.20 -7.12 0.05
N ARG A 163 3.10 -7.81 -0.15
CA ARG A 163 2.38 -8.52 0.90
C ARG A 163 3.25 -9.57 1.61
N ASN A 164 3.93 -10.41 0.85
CA ASN A 164 4.83 -11.41 1.41
C ASN A 164 5.98 -10.78 2.22
N PHE A 165 6.46 -9.62 1.80
CA PHE A 165 7.47 -8.88 2.54
C PHE A 165 6.93 -8.35 3.87
N GLU A 166 5.74 -7.78 3.89
CA GLU A 166 5.08 -7.31 5.11
C GLU A 166 4.85 -8.46 6.12
N GLU A 167 4.32 -9.60 5.66
CA GLU A 167 4.19 -10.80 6.49
C GLU A 167 5.52 -11.26 7.07
N ALA A 168 6.59 -11.23 6.27
CA ALA A 168 7.92 -11.60 6.74
C ALA A 168 8.39 -10.65 7.85
N LEU A 169 8.21 -9.34 7.70
CA LEU A 169 8.56 -8.36 8.73
C LEU A 169 7.78 -8.62 10.03
N PHE A 170 6.45 -8.76 9.93
CA PHE A 170 5.63 -9.01 11.11
C PHE A 170 6.06 -10.28 11.82
N THR A 171 6.28 -11.37 11.07
CA THR A 171 6.74 -12.65 11.61
C THR A 171 8.09 -12.53 12.32
N ILE A 172 9.05 -11.82 11.73
CA ILE A 172 10.37 -11.60 12.34
C ILE A 172 10.20 -10.93 13.71
N TYR A 173 9.40 -9.89 13.81
CA TYR A 173 9.27 -9.14 15.06
C TYR A 173 8.50 -9.91 16.15
N ILE A 174 7.54 -10.76 15.81
CA ILE A 174 6.81 -11.57 16.81
C ILE A 174 7.52 -12.87 17.19
N ASP A 175 8.52 -13.31 16.46
CA ASP A 175 9.19 -14.60 16.67
C ASP A 175 10.26 -14.51 17.76
N ASP A 176 9.96 -14.93 18.95
CA ASP A 176 10.89 -14.93 20.10
C ASP A 176 12.15 -15.78 19.87
N GLU A 177 12.15 -16.68 18.86
CA GLU A 177 13.31 -17.50 18.51
C GLU A 177 14.33 -16.73 17.64
N VAL A 178 13.97 -15.56 17.12
CA VAL A 178 14.88 -14.70 16.34
C VAL A 178 15.63 -13.76 17.27
N ASP A 179 16.86 -14.11 17.62
CA ASP A 179 17.71 -13.32 18.51
C ASP A 179 18.13 -11.97 17.90
N ASP A 180 18.47 -11.95 16.60
CA ASP A 180 18.90 -10.76 15.87
C ASP A 180 17.83 -10.35 14.84
N LYS A 181 16.87 -9.55 15.31
CA LYS A 181 15.76 -9.02 14.49
C LYS A 181 16.29 -8.21 13.31
N LEU A 182 17.31 -7.37 13.52
CA LEU A 182 17.83 -6.48 12.48
C LEU A 182 18.52 -7.27 11.36
N ALA A 183 19.29 -8.30 11.70
CA ALA A 183 19.89 -9.18 10.70
C ALA A 183 18.80 -9.94 9.92
N ALA A 184 17.74 -10.41 10.60
CA ALA A 184 16.62 -11.08 9.94
C ALA A 184 15.85 -10.15 9.00
N VAL A 185 15.60 -8.90 9.40
CA VAL A 185 14.97 -7.87 8.57
C VAL A 185 15.83 -7.56 7.34
N SER A 186 17.16 -7.44 7.52
CA SER A 186 18.08 -7.25 6.38
C SER A 186 18.00 -8.41 5.40
N GLY A 187 17.93 -9.65 5.89
CA GLY A 187 17.73 -10.83 5.03
C GLY A 187 16.37 -10.84 4.30
N ALA A 188 15.32 -10.36 4.95
CA ALA A 188 14.01 -10.21 4.31
C ALA A 188 14.03 -9.16 3.19
N ILE A 189 14.72 -8.03 3.41
CA ILE A 189 14.94 -6.99 2.39
C ILE A 189 15.72 -7.57 1.20
N GLU A 190 16.83 -8.27 1.43
CA GLU A 190 17.61 -8.92 0.37
C GLU A 190 16.76 -9.91 -0.43
N SER A 191 15.97 -10.73 0.25
CA SER A 191 15.04 -11.67 -0.39
C SER A 191 13.97 -10.95 -1.21
N TYR A 192 13.39 -9.88 -0.68
CA TYR A 192 12.42 -9.05 -1.38
C TYR A 192 13.03 -8.46 -2.66
N LEU A 193 14.22 -7.87 -2.58
CA LEU A 193 14.91 -7.22 -3.69
C LEU A 193 15.53 -8.21 -4.69
N SER A 194 15.49 -9.52 -4.44
CA SER A 194 16.04 -10.53 -5.36
C SER A 194 15.33 -10.59 -6.71
N ASP A 195 14.10 -10.12 -6.78
CA ASP A 195 13.34 -9.90 -8.02
C ASP A 195 13.13 -8.39 -8.20
N ASP A 196 14.04 -7.74 -8.88
CA ASP A 196 14.06 -6.29 -9.05
C ASP A 196 12.97 -5.74 -9.98
N GLN A 197 12.32 -6.60 -10.75
CA GLN A 197 11.20 -6.20 -11.61
C GLN A 197 9.91 -6.03 -10.81
N HIS A 198 9.71 -6.83 -9.76
CA HIS A 198 8.49 -6.82 -8.97
C HIS A 198 8.68 -6.24 -7.55
N SER A 199 9.84 -5.66 -7.28
CA SER A 199 10.15 -5.05 -5.97
C SER A 199 10.26 -3.54 -6.08
N VAL A 200 9.49 -2.82 -5.27
CA VAL A 200 9.65 -1.37 -5.16
C VAL A 200 11.01 -1.05 -4.54
N ALA A 201 11.55 0.11 -4.87
CA ALA A 201 12.87 0.53 -4.44
C ALA A 201 12.92 0.83 -2.93
N THR A 202 14.12 0.72 -2.35
CA THR A 202 14.45 1.11 -0.96
C THR A 202 14.78 2.60 -0.81
N VAL A 203 14.54 3.39 -1.86
CA VAL A 203 14.71 4.84 -1.84
C VAL A 203 13.36 5.51 -1.85
N PRO A 204 13.16 6.56 -1.03
CA PRO A 204 11.90 7.27 -1.03
C PRO A 204 11.55 7.78 -2.43
N LYS A 205 10.33 7.55 -2.86
CA LYS A 205 9.81 8.17 -4.08
C LYS A 205 9.31 9.57 -3.77
N GLU A 206 9.38 10.43 -4.78
CA GLU A 206 8.99 11.82 -4.61
C GLU A 206 7.53 11.93 -4.22
N SER A 207 7.25 12.57 -3.10
CA SER A 207 5.88 12.93 -2.71
C SER A 207 5.20 13.77 -3.79
N ASP A 208 5.99 14.56 -4.53
CA ASP A 208 5.50 15.34 -5.66
C ASP A 208 4.95 14.45 -6.78
N TYR A 209 5.47 13.24 -6.98
CA TYR A 209 4.90 12.31 -7.95
C TYR A 209 3.45 11.98 -7.64
N LEU A 210 3.11 11.73 -6.38
CA LEU A 210 1.74 11.48 -5.94
C LEU A 210 0.80 12.66 -6.27
N LEU A 211 1.32 13.88 -6.29
CA LEU A 211 0.55 15.11 -6.50
C LEU A 211 0.57 15.61 -7.94
N SER A 212 1.49 15.13 -8.78
CA SER A 212 1.79 15.71 -10.08
C SER A 212 1.67 14.76 -11.27
N HIS A 213 1.46 13.45 -11.06
CA HIS A 213 1.18 12.57 -12.19
C HIS A 213 -0.17 12.92 -12.85
N ASP A 214 -0.32 12.61 -14.12
CA ASP A 214 -1.46 13.07 -14.94
C ASP A 214 -2.84 12.69 -14.37
N GLN A 215 -2.92 11.62 -13.57
CA GLN A 215 -4.14 11.14 -12.91
C GLN A 215 -4.23 11.51 -11.43
N ALA A 216 -3.30 12.31 -10.92
CA ALA A 216 -3.22 12.69 -9.52
C ALA A 216 -4.54 13.27 -8.98
N ASN A 217 -4.87 12.92 -7.75
CA ASN A 217 -6.11 13.26 -7.07
C ASN A 217 -7.40 12.65 -7.68
N GLY A 218 -7.31 11.71 -8.62
CA GLY A 218 -8.46 11.00 -9.18
C GLY A 218 -9.28 10.31 -8.09
N LEU A 219 -8.63 9.48 -7.28
CA LEU A 219 -9.25 8.79 -6.16
C LEU A 219 -9.85 9.76 -5.12
N LYS A 220 -9.06 10.74 -4.69
CA LYS A 220 -9.50 11.73 -3.70
C LYS A 220 -10.73 12.51 -4.14
N THR A 221 -10.82 12.83 -5.41
CA THR A 221 -11.88 13.69 -5.95
C THR A 221 -13.12 12.88 -6.31
N ALA A 222 -12.95 11.69 -6.88
CA ALA A 222 -14.07 10.88 -7.35
C ALA A 222 -14.59 9.89 -6.29
N PHE A 223 -13.71 9.39 -5.41
CA PHE A 223 -14.02 8.29 -4.48
C PHE A 223 -13.47 8.55 -3.05
N PRO A 224 -13.90 9.63 -2.37
CA PRO A 224 -13.36 9.98 -1.06
C PRO A 224 -13.63 8.94 0.03
N LEU A 225 -14.74 8.19 -0.03
CA LEU A 225 -15.06 7.15 0.93
C LEU A 225 -14.19 5.90 0.76
N LEU A 226 -13.98 5.45 -0.48
CA LEU A 226 -13.10 4.33 -0.77
C LEU A 226 -11.64 4.70 -0.49
N ARG A 227 -11.24 5.95 -0.76
CA ARG A 227 -9.94 6.46 -0.34
C ARG A 227 -9.74 6.36 1.18
N GLY A 228 -10.72 6.78 1.97
CA GLY A 228 -10.67 6.66 3.42
C GLY A 228 -10.60 5.21 3.90
N PHE A 229 -11.29 4.31 3.20
CA PHE A 229 -11.23 2.88 3.46
C PHE A 229 -9.80 2.34 3.24
N MET A 230 -9.19 2.56 2.09
CA MET A 230 -7.83 2.14 1.76
C MET A 230 -6.81 2.76 2.72
N TRP A 231 -6.93 4.05 3.02
CA TRP A 231 -6.08 4.75 3.98
C TRP A 231 -6.07 4.07 5.36
N THR A 232 -7.23 3.61 5.83
CA THR A 232 -7.34 2.98 7.15
C THR A 232 -6.62 1.62 7.17
N HIS A 233 -6.59 0.89 6.05
CA HIS A 233 -5.82 -0.35 5.93
C HIS A 233 -4.32 -0.08 6.01
N GLN A 234 -3.82 0.84 5.20
CA GLN A 234 -2.41 1.24 5.20
C GLN A 234 -1.95 1.71 6.60
N TRP A 235 -2.84 2.43 7.31
CA TRP A 235 -2.58 2.84 8.68
C TRP A 235 -2.44 1.65 9.64
N LEU A 236 -3.34 0.66 9.57
CA LEU A 236 -3.28 -0.48 10.49
C LEU A 236 -2.03 -1.34 10.26
N GLN A 237 -1.64 -1.57 9.01
CA GLN A 237 -0.43 -2.31 8.68
C GLN A 237 0.78 -1.74 9.42
N LEU A 238 1.01 -0.43 9.32
CA LEU A 238 2.10 0.24 10.00
C LEU A 238 1.91 0.26 11.52
N ALA A 239 0.71 0.54 12.01
CA ALA A 239 0.43 0.64 13.44
C ALA A 239 0.56 -0.72 14.16
N ALA A 240 0.15 -1.82 13.54
CA ALA A 240 0.31 -3.15 14.09
C ALA A 240 1.79 -3.57 14.14
N LEU A 241 2.55 -3.25 13.08
CA LEU A 241 3.98 -3.54 13.03
C LEU A 241 4.74 -2.74 14.10
N GLU A 242 4.44 -1.45 14.26
CA GLU A 242 5.01 -0.64 15.32
C GLU A 242 4.69 -1.19 16.71
N ALA A 243 3.46 -1.61 16.92
CA ALA A 243 3.02 -2.16 18.20
C ALA A 243 3.80 -3.43 18.60
N VAL A 244 4.07 -4.34 17.66
CA VAL A 244 4.88 -5.53 17.96
C VAL A 244 6.35 -5.21 18.16
N ILE A 245 6.90 -4.22 17.47
CA ILE A 245 8.26 -3.74 17.68
C ILE A 245 8.41 -3.19 19.11
N LEU A 246 7.52 -2.29 19.50
CA LEU A 246 7.53 -1.68 20.82
C LEU A 246 7.33 -2.70 21.94
N GLN A 247 6.44 -3.66 21.76
CA GLN A 247 6.23 -4.77 22.69
C GLN A 247 7.50 -5.60 22.91
N GLY A 248 8.27 -5.82 21.83
CA GLY A 248 9.58 -6.49 21.91
C GLY A 248 10.65 -5.68 22.62
N LEU A 249 10.55 -4.35 22.62
CA LEU A 249 11.49 -3.44 23.28
C LEU A 249 11.18 -3.27 24.77
N ASP A 250 9.91 -3.16 25.15
CA ASP A 250 9.51 -2.95 26.54
C ASP A 250 8.15 -3.60 26.82
N PRO A 251 8.05 -4.52 27.83
CA PRO A 251 6.81 -5.17 28.20
C PRO A 251 5.65 -4.24 28.60
N GLN A 252 5.93 -2.98 28.96
CA GLN A 252 4.85 -2.00 29.24
C GLN A 252 3.94 -1.75 28.02
N PHE A 253 4.44 -2.03 26.80
CA PHE A 253 3.68 -1.91 25.55
C PHE A 253 2.91 -3.18 25.16
N ASN A 254 2.82 -4.17 26.06
CA ASN A 254 1.98 -5.34 25.84
C ASN A 254 0.52 -4.91 25.63
N GLY A 255 -0.15 -5.50 24.62
CA GLY A 255 -1.49 -5.11 24.21
C GLY A 255 -1.57 -3.98 23.19
N GLY A 256 -0.43 -3.46 22.70
CA GLY A 256 -0.41 -2.42 21.68
C GLY A 256 -1.09 -2.85 20.38
N VAL A 257 -1.01 -4.13 20.02
CA VAL A 257 -1.70 -4.68 18.85
C VAL A 257 -3.22 -4.62 19.03
N ASP A 258 -3.74 -4.96 20.22
CA ASP A 258 -5.17 -4.91 20.52
C ASP A 258 -5.69 -3.47 20.43
N VAL A 259 -4.91 -2.50 20.91
CA VAL A 259 -5.22 -1.06 20.79
C VAL A 259 -5.24 -0.63 19.32
N ALA A 260 -4.28 -1.06 18.52
CA ALA A 260 -4.27 -0.76 17.08
C ALA A 260 -5.51 -1.35 16.38
N LEU A 261 -5.90 -2.57 16.70
CA LEU A 261 -7.11 -3.22 16.18
C LEU A 261 -8.39 -2.50 16.61
N GLU A 262 -8.52 -2.12 17.88
CA GLU A 262 -9.68 -1.35 18.36
C GLU A 262 -9.79 0.00 17.63
N ARG A 263 -8.69 0.72 17.49
CA ARG A 263 -8.67 2.00 16.77
C ARG A 263 -9.00 1.82 15.29
N PHE A 264 -8.53 0.75 14.67
CA PHE A 264 -8.89 0.40 13.30
C PHE A 264 -10.41 0.20 13.16
N TRP A 265 -11.01 -0.64 14.00
CA TRP A 265 -12.44 -0.89 13.96
C TRP A 265 -13.28 0.36 14.24
N ASN A 266 -12.80 1.24 15.11
CA ASN A 266 -13.42 2.54 15.36
C ASN A 266 -13.33 3.45 14.13
N LYS A 267 -12.22 3.47 13.41
CA LYS A 267 -12.03 4.26 12.19
C LYS A 267 -12.90 3.75 11.04
N ILE A 268 -12.89 2.44 10.79
CA ILE A 268 -13.56 1.85 9.63
C ILE A 268 -15.05 1.60 9.87
N GLY A 269 -15.44 1.31 11.10
CA GLY A 269 -16.80 0.88 11.47
C GLY A 269 -17.76 2.00 11.84
N SER A 270 -17.27 3.19 12.22
CA SER A 270 -18.13 4.28 12.64
C SER A 270 -18.80 4.95 11.43
N SER A 271 -20.10 5.15 11.52
CA SER A 271 -20.84 5.99 10.57
C SER A 271 -20.37 7.43 10.59
N GLY A 272 -19.66 7.84 11.63
CA GLY A 272 -19.08 9.18 11.84
C GLY A 272 -17.56 9.21 11.74
N GLY A 273 -16.83 8.10 11.57
CA GLY A 273 -15.38 8.05 11.50
C GLY A 273 -14.82 8.81 10.30
N MET A 274 -13.98 8.16 9.51
CA MET A 274 -13.40 8.75 8.30
C MET A 274 -14.44 9.22 7.25
N THR A 275 -15.73 8.97 7.47
CA THR A 275 -16.83 9.42 6.61
C THR A 275 -17.32 10.84 6.91
N MET A 276 -17.11 11.34 8.13
CA MET A 276 -17.50 12.73 8.48
C MET A 276 -16.44 13.75 8.06
N PHE A 277 -15.20 13.31 7.92
CA PHE A 277 -14.11 14.16 7.42
C PHE A 277 -13.60 13.58 6.12
N PRO A 278 -13.29 14.41 5.12
CA PRO A 278 -12.61 13.93 3.92
C PRO A 278 -11.34 13.20 4.38
N ALA A 279 -11.04 12.08 3.70
CA ALA A 279 -9.81 11.35 3.98
C ALA A 279 -8.63 12.32 4.01
N PRO A 280 -7.68 12.18 4.93
CA PRO A 280 -6.51 13.07 5.01
C PRO A 280 -5.87 13.24 3.63
N GLY A 281 -5.34 14.41 3.34
CA GLY A 281 -4.62 14.69 2.09
C GLY A 281 -3.37 13.85 1.97
N GLU A 282 -2.82 13.51 3.10
CA GLU A 282 -1.58 12.76 3.30
C GLU A 282 -1.87 11.27 3.45
N LEU A 283 -0.87 10.44 3.18
CA LEU A 283 -0.91 9.00 3.44
C LEU A 283 -0.38 8.69 4.85
N PRO A 284 -0.77 7.56 5.45
CA PRO A 284 -0.11 7.06 6.64
C PRO A 284 1.26 6.53 6.23
N MET A 285 2.32 7.15 6.73
CA MET A 285 3.69 6.82 6.37
C MET A 285 4.49 6.40 7.60
N ALA A 286 5.44 5.51 7.40
CA ALA A 286 6.21 4.88 8.48
C ALA A 286 6.89 5.87 9.43
N PRO A 287 7.55 6.96 9.01
CA PRO A 287 8.15 7.89 9.96
C PRO A 287 7.17 8.52 10.96
N ALA A 288 5.88 8.58 10.60
CA ALA A 288 4.84 9.16 11.46
C ALA A 288 4.03 8.10 12.24
N ILE A 289 3.84 6.91 11.68
CA ILE A 289 2.98 5.87 12.23
C ILE A 289 3.81 4.75 12.88
N ALA A 290 4.96 4.42 12.34
CA ALA A 290 5.87 3.37 12.79
C ALA A 290 7.30 3.90 12.93
N PRO A 291 7.54 4.90 13.84
CA PRO A 291 8.84 5.56 13.97
C PRO A 291 9.96 4.63 14.42
N ASP A 292 9.67 3.60 15.22
CA ASP A 292 10.67 2.62 15.65
C ASP A 292 11.06 1.69 14.50
N LEU A 293 10.12 1.26 13.65
CA LEU A 293 10.43 0.57 12.40
C LEU A 293 11.35 1.43 11.53
N TYR A 294 11.00 2.70 11.32
CA TYR A 294 11.80 3.61 10.50
C TYR A 294 13.19 3.83 11.10
N SER A 295 13.29 3.96 12.42
CA SER A 295 14.56 4.15 13.11
C SER A 295 15.47 2.91 13.03
N GLN A 296 14.90 1.71 13.13
CA GLN A 296 15.65 0.44 13.13
C GLN A 296 15.99 -0.02 11.71
N SER A 297 15.08 0.14 10.75
CA SER A 297 15.23 -0.29 9.37
C SER A 297 14.56 0.69 8.41
N PRO A 298 15.23 1.81 8.09
CA PRO A 298 14.69 2.80 7.15
C PRO A 298 14.33 2.19 5.78
N GLU A 299 15.11 1.23 5.30
CA GLU A 299 14.86 0.56 4.02
C GLU A 299 13.54 -0.24 4.03
N ALA A 300 13.28 -0.99 5.09
CA ALA A 300 12.02 -1.72 5.24
C ALA A 300 10.81 -0.76 5.29
N ALA A 301 10.93 0.31 6.07
CA ALA A 301 9.91 1.35 6.19
C ALA A 301 9.61 2.02 4.84
N ILE A 302 10.66 2.35 4.08
CA ILE A 302 10.52 2.97 2.75
C ILE A 302 9.88 2.01 1.74
N ILE A 303 10.19 0.71 1.79
CA ILE A 303 9.51 -0.29 0.93
C ILE A 303 8.01 -0.26 1.20
N LEU A 304 7.58 -0.31 2.46
CA LEU A 304 6.15 -0.28 2.81
C LEU A 304 5.49 1.02 2.36
N ASP A 305 6.14 2.15 2.60
CA ASP A 305 5.62 3.45 2.17
C ASP A 305 5.53 3.56 0.64
N ASN A 306 6.53 3.06 -0.10
CA ASN A 306 6.50 3.03 -1.55
C ASN A 306 5.39 2.11 -2.11
N LEU A 307 5.10 0.99 -1.45
CA LEU A 307 3.97 0.13 -1.79
C LEU A 307 2.64 0.86 -1.61
N ASN A 308 2.45 1.54 -0.48
CA ASN A 308 1.25 2.32 -0.18
C ASN A 308 1.07 3.51 -1.15
N LEU A 309 2.18 4.17 -1.51
CA LEU A 309 2.18 5.22 -2.53
C LEU A 309 1.79 4.66 -3.92
N LEU A 310 2.38 3.53 -4.33
CA LEU A 310 2.05 2.87 -5.58
C LEU A 310 0.58 2.46 -5.64
N GLU A 311 0.06 1.88 -4.56
CA GLU A 311 -1.37 1.53 -4.47
C GLU A 311 -2.26 2.75 -4.69
N THR A 312 -1.93 3.87 -4.06
CA THR A 312 -2.68 5.12 -4.22
C THR A 312 -2.62 5.64 -5.65
N VAL A 313 -1.46 5.56 -6.31
CA VAL A 313 -1.30 5.93 -7.73
C VAL A 313 -2.12 5.01 -8.65
N ILE A 314 -2.12 3.71 -8.40
CA ILE A 314 -2.96 2.76 -9.15
C ILE A 314 -4.45 3.09 -8.99
N ALA A 315 -4.87 3.37 -7.76
CA ALA A 315 -6.24 3.77 -7.47
C ALA A 315 -6.61 5.12 -8.12
N ASP A 316 -5.69 6.08 -8.16
CA ASP A 316 -5.87 7.34 -8.89
C ASP A 316 -6.08 7.12 -10.39
N ILE A 317 -5.28 6.23 -11.01
CA ILE A 317 -5.42 5.85 -12.44
C ILE A 317 -6.79 5.22 -12.70
N LEU A 318 -7.24 4.31 -11.83
CA LEU A 318 -8.55 3.66 -11.96
C LEU A 318 -9.71 4.62 -11.74
N ALA A 319 -9.55 5.55 -10.82
CA ALA A 319 -10.55 6.54 -10.45
C ALA A 319 -10.63 7.71 -11.42
N PHE A 320 -9.57 7.97 -12.19
CA PHE A 320 -9.52 9.12 -13.10
C PHE A 320 -10.60 9.00 -14.19
N PRO A 321 -11.45 10.03 -14.36
CA PRO A 321 -12.54 9.96 -15.32
C PRO A 321 -12.00 9.82 -16.76
N ASN A 322 -12.55 8.86 -17.48
CA ASN A 322 -12.23 8.61 -18.90
C ASN A 322 -10.75 8.33 -19.20
N ALA A 323 -9.97 7.83 -18.22
CA ALA A 323 -8.58 7.43 -18.45
C ALA A 323 -8.50 6.33 -19.52
N GLU A 324 -7.67 6.57 -20.53
CA GLU A 324 -7.37 5.59 -21.58
C GLU A 324 -6.09 4.81 -21.25
N ASN A 325 -5.99 3.59 -21.77
CA ASN A 325 -4.77 2.75 -21.64
C ASN A 325 -4.31 2.55 -20.18
N ARG A 326 -5.24 2.28 -19.26
CA ARG A 326 -4.97 2.13 -17.82
C ARG A 326 -3.85 1.15 -17.52
N ASP A 327 -3.80 0.00 -18.19
CA ASP A 327 -2.72 -0.98 -18.00
C ASP A 327 -1.35 -0.37 -18.26
N LYS A 328 -1.22 0.38 -19.35
CA LYS A 328 0.04 1.07 -19.65
C LYS A 328 0.40 2.13 -18.61
N LEU A 329 -0.58 2.85 -18.08
CA LEU A 329 -0.33 3.84 -17.01
C LEU A 329 0.10 3.15 -15.71
N MET A 330 -0.52 2.03 -15.36
CA MET A 330 -0.12 1.21 -14.21
C MET A 330 1.30 0.67 -14.38
N ASP A 331 1.64 0.12 -15.53
CA ASP A 331 2.99 -0.38 -15.82
C ASP A 331 4.05 0.73 -15.77
N GLN A 332 3.71 1.94 -16.20
CA GLN A 332 4.58 3.11 -16.05
C GLN A 332 4.78 3.50 -14.58
N ALA A 333 3.71 3.49 -13.78
CA ALA A 333 3.81 3.73 -12.34
C ALA A 333 4.70 2.68 -11.67
N ILE A 334 4.52 1.39 -11.97
CA ILE A 334 5.38 0.33 -11.44
C ILE A 334 6.83 0.56 -11.83
N THR A 335 7.10 0.87 -13.10
CA THR A 335 8.47 1.15 -13.58
C THR A 335 9.11 2.30 -12.79
N TYR A 336 8.35 3.34 -12.43
CA TYR A 336 8.82 4.42 -11.57
C TYR A 336 9.14 3.94 -10.17
N PHE A 337 8.25 3.14 -9.54
CA PHE A 337 8.43 2.69 -8.16
C PHE A 337 9.48 1.58 -8.00
N THR A 338 9.70 0.75 -9.01
CA THR A 338 10.76 -0.27 -9.01
C THR A 338 12.13 0.30 -9.45
N GLY A 339 12.14 1.47 -10.09
CA GLY A 339 13.37 2.14 -10.54
C GLY A 339 14.29 2.52 -9.37
N LYS A 340 15.59 2.29 -9.56
CA LYS A 340 16.64 2.55 -8.54
C LYS A 340 17.24 3.95 -8.65
N ASP A 341 16.66 4.84 -9.45
CA ASP A 341 17.16 6.19 -9.63
C ASP A 341 17.14 6.97 -8.32
N THR A 342 18.33 7.29 -7.85
CA THR A 342 18.58 7.99 -6.59
C THR A 342 18.80 9.48 -6.85
N ASN A 343 17.82 10.30 -6.55
CA ASN A 343 18.06 11.71 -6.29
C ASN A 343 18.23 11.92 -4.79
N ASN A 344 19.46 12.15 -4.35
CA ASN A 344 19.83 12.28 -2.93
C ASN A 344 19.14 13.46 -2.17
N ALA A 345 18.39 14.31 -2.86
CA ALA A 345 17.62 15.41 -2.26
C ALA A 345 16.31 14.96 -1.59
N GLN A 346 15.89 13.73 -1.79
CA GLN A 346 14.53 13.25 -1.51
C GLN A 346 14.30 12.83 -0.06
N SER A 347 15.33 12.47 0.72
CA SER A 347 15.13 11.95 2.08
C SER A 347 14.55 12.99 3.05
N MET A 348 14.88 14.27 2.90
CA MET A 348 14.32 15.33 3.73
C MET A 348 12.89 15.65 3.32
N ASP A 349 12.59 15.70 2.03
CA ASP A 349 11.23 15.94 1.52
C ASP A 349 10.29 14.79 1.90
N TYR A 350 10.77 13.55 1.84
CA TYR A 350 10.06 12.38 2.33
C TYR A 350 9.71 12.50 3.82
N LEU A 351 10.68 12.84 4.68
CA LEU A 351 10.44 13.02 6.11
C LEU A 351 9.45 14.15 6.38
N LEU A 352 9.61 15.29 5.72
CA LEU A 352 8.70 16.42 5.88
C LEU A 352 7.27 16.08 5.42
N PHE A 353 7.13 15.30 4.34
CA PHE A 353 5.84 14.83 3.86
C PHE A 353 5.20 13.87 4.86
N ALA A 354 5.95 12.87 5.34
CA ALA A 354 5.49 11.89 6.31
C ALA A 354 5.07 12.55 7.63
N LEU A 355 5.91 13.44 8.18
CA LEU A 355 5.64 14.13 9.45
C LEU A 355 4.47 15.11 9.33
N ARG A 356 4.27 15.73 8.17
CA ARG A 356 3.08 16.57 7.95
C ARG A 356 1.80 15.76 8.09
N GLY A 357 1.76 14.55 7.48
CA GLY A 357 0.67 13.61 7.64
C GLY A 357 0.46 13.23 9.11
N GLY A 358 1.53 12.93 9.85
CA GLY A 358 1.49 12.58 11.26
C GLY A 358 0.93 13.68 12.16
N ILE A 359 1.26 14.93 11.89
CA ILE A 359 0.79 16.09 12.69
C ILE A 359 -0.71 16.34 12.51
N TYR A 360 -1.21 16.26 11.31
CA TYR A 360 -2.63 16.52 10.98
C TYR A 360 -3.49 15.26 11.07
N ASN A 361 -2.85 14.11 11.20
CA ASN A 361 -3.49 12.85 11.17
C ASN A 361 -3.86 12.40 12.58
N GLN A 362 -5.14 12.20 12.84
CA GLN A 362 -5.65 11.66 14.10
C GLN A 362 -5.21 10.21 14.39
N GLY A 363 -4.20 9.73 13.69
CA GLY A 363 -3.69 8.38 13.72
C GLY A 363 -2.25 8.26 14.17
N GLY A 364 -1.76 9.10 15.06
CA GLY A 364 -0.42 8.93 15.66
C GLY A 364 -0.19 7.51 16.19
N PRO A 365 1.03 7.15 16.60
CA PRO A 365 1.37 5.79 17.03
C PRO A 365 0.32 5.22 17.99
N ALA A 366 -0.09 3.99 17.77
CA ALA A 366 -1.11 3.33 18.58
C ALA A 366 -0.83 3.32 20.09
N VAL A 367 0.44 3.40 20.44
CA VAL A 367 0.96 3.39 21.82
C VAL A 367 0.77 4.69 22.61
N GLY A 368 0.45 5.81 21.98
CA GLY A 368 0.26 7.08 22.69
C GLY A 368 -0.89 7.09 23.69
N GLU A 369 -1.82 6.14 23.60
CA GLU A 369 -2.97 5.99 24.49
C GLU A 369 -2.68 5.06 25.67
N LEU A 370 -1.76 4.10 25.54
CA LEU A 370 -1.35 3.22 26.64
C LEU A 370 -0.61 3.97 27.77
N MET A 371 -0.01 5.11 27.43
CA MET A 371 0.69 5.94 28.40
C MET A 371 -0.25 6.85 29.25
N GLN A 372 -1.54 6.88 28.96
CA GLN A 372 -2.52 7.72 29.63
C GLN A 372 -3.44 6.96 30.61
N SER A 373 -3.32 5.65 30.65
CA SER A 373 -4.06 4.77 31.55
C SER A 373 -3.22 4.38 32.77
#